data_e7acaaa6fda568d7946268736fb2e58a
#
_entry.id   e7acaaa6fda568d7946268736fb2e58a
#
_cell.length_a   1.000
_cell.length_b   1.000
_cell.length_c   1.000
_cell.angle_alpha   90.00
_cell.angle_beta   90.00
_cell.angle_gamma   90.00
#
_symmetry.space_group_name_H-M   'P 1'
#
loop_
_entity.id
_entity.type
_entity.pdbx_description
1 polymer ?
#
loop_
_entity_poly.entity_id
_entity_poly.type
_entity_poly.pdbx_seq_one_letter_code
_entity_poly.pdbx_strand_id
1 'polypeptide(L)'
;MIKNVGFAITGSFCMHKKILKVLRMLKEKGYNVIPIVTDNVFYTDTRFGKSKDFIEEVENITERKVVKTIVEAEPFGPKNLIDILIIAPCTGNTLSKIANAITDNAVTMVAKSHLRSNKPVLIGVSSNDALGKNSENLGKLINAKNVFFIPFGQDDFINKPNSLISDWNLTEKAMAEADKGKQLQPIFISY
;
A
#
# COMPACT_ATOMS: atom_id res chain seq x y z
N MET A 1 -8.14 3.86 18.04
CA MET A 1 -6.65 3.67 18.15
C MET A 1 -6.29 2.43 17.37
N ILE A 2 -5.50 2.58 16.33
CA ILE A 2 -5.05 1.49 15.43
C ILE A 2 -4.25 0.46 16.22
N LYS A 3 -4.59 -0.80 16.06
CA LYS A 3 -3.83 -1.95 16.58
C LYS A 3 -3.49 -2.93 15.45
N ASN A 4 -4.44 -3.19 14.56
CA ASN A 4 -4.32 -4.16 13.49
C ASN A 4 -4.15 -3.42 12.16
N VAL A 5 -3.03 -3.62 11.51
CA VAL A 5 -2.68 -2.99 10.24
C VAL A 5 -2.65 -4.04 9.15
N GLY A 6 -3.51 -3.91 8.14
CA GLY A 6 -3.34 -4.62 6.89
C GLY A 6 -2.26 -3.92 6.08
N PHE A 7 -1.20 -4.64 5.71
CA PHE A 7 -0.12 -4.06 4.93
C PHE A 7 0.00 -4.76 3.58
N ALA A 8 -0.49 -4.10 2.55
CA ALA A 8 -0.56 -4.62 1.19
C ALA A 8 0.66 -4.20 0.36
N ILE A 9 1.35 -5.17 -0.24
CA ILE A 9 2.55 -4.95 -1.03
C ILE A 9 2.27 -5.28 -2.50
N THR A 10 2.66 -4.38 -3.40
CA THR A 10 2.46 -4.54 -4.83
C THR A 10 3.77 -4.51 -5.62
N GLY A 11 3.72 -4.74 -6.92
CA GLY A 11 4.86 -5.05 -7.79
C GLY A 11 5.83 -3.89 -8.10
N SER A 12 5.99 -2.90 -7.24
CA SER A 12 7.10 -1.93 -7.33
C SER A 12 8.34 -2.50 -6.65
N PHE A 13 8.95 -3.51 -7.29
CA PHE A 13 10.01 -4.35 -6.73
C PHE A 13 11.25 -3.59 -6.27
N CYS A 14 11.59 -2.49 -6.93
CA CYS A 14 12.72 -1.64 -6.53
C CYS A 14 12.54 -0.99 -5.14
N MET A 15 11.31 -0.92 -4.64
CA MET A 15 10.98 -0.37 -3.32
C MET A 15 10.94 -1.41 -2.21
N HIS A 16 10.92 -2.69 -2.52
CA HIS A 16 10.71 -3.76 -1.55
C HIS A 16 11.67 -3.69 -0.35
N LYS A 17 12.97 -3.43 -0.58
CA LYS A 17 13.94 -3.26 0.53
C LYS A 17 13.60 -2.09 1.47
N LYS A 18 13.04 -0.99 0.94
CA LYS A 18 12.59 0.14 1.76
C LYS A 18 11.33 -0.22 2.55
N ILE A 19 10.43 -0.97 1.92
CA ILE A 19 9.18 -1.44 2.55
C ILE A 19 9.43 -2.42 3.69
N LEU A 20 10.40 -3.31 3.59
CA LEU A 20 10.80 -4.17 4.71
C LEU A 20 11.23 -3.37 5.94
N LYS A 21 11.88 -2.20 5.75
CA LYS A 21 12.21 -1.29 6.88
C LYS A 21 10.95 -0.70 7.51
N VAL A 22 9.95 -0.34 6.70
CA VAL A 22 8.65 0.15 7.20
C VAL A 22 7.94 -0.94 7.99
N LEU A 23 7.92 -2.18 7.51
CA LEU A 23 7.32 -3.32 8.22
C LEU A 23 7.99 -3.53 9.59
N ARG A 24 9.33 -3.52 9.65
CA ARG A 24 10.08 -3.64 10.92
C ARG A 24 9.71 -2.51 11.88
N MET A 25 9.71 -1.28 11.42
CA MET A 25 9.34 -0.10 12.21
C MET A 25 7.92 -0.24 12.79
N LEU A 26 6.95 -0.69 12.01
CA LEU A 26 5.58 -0.91 12.51
C LEU A 26 5.53 -2.03 13.56
N LYS A 27 6.26 -3.13 13.37
CA LYS A 27 6.35 -4.21 14.35
C LYS A 27 7.03 -3.77 15.65
N GLU A 28 8.15 -3.05 15.58
CA GLU A 28 8.87 -2.49 16.73
C GLU A 28 7.99 -1.55 17.56
N LYS A 29 7.06 -0.85 16.91
CA LYS A 29 6.06 0.00 17.58
C LYS A 29 4.85 -0.75 18.12
N GLY A 30 4.82 -2.07 18.02
CA GLY A 30 3.80 -2.93 18.60
C GLY A 30 2.53 -3.10 17.78
N TYR A 31 2.52 -2.67 16.50
CA TYR A 31 1.38 -2.93 15.62
C TYR A 31 1.30 -4.41 15.23
N ASN A 32 0.09 -4.95 15.23
CA ASN A 32 -0.20 -6.26 14.65
C ASN A 32 -0.33 -6.12 13.14
N VAL A 33 0.69 -6.49 12.39
CA VAL A 33 0.74 -6.32 10.94
C VAL A 33 0.31 -7.60 10.24
N ILE A 34 -0.70 -7.52 9.38
CA ILE A 34 -1.18 -8.61 8.53
C ILE A 34 -0.72 -8.34 7.10
N PRO A 35 0.25 -9.09 6.57
CA PRO A 35 0.78 -8.86 5.23
C PRO A 35 -0.16 -9.40 4.15
N ILE A 36 -0.38 -8.60 3.12
CA ILE A 36 -1.21 -8.92 1.95
C ILE A 36 -0.37 -8.67 0.71
N VAL A 37 -0.38 -9.55 -0.27
CA VAL A 37 0.43 -9.39 -1.47
C VAL A 37 -0.37 -9.60 -2.75
N THR A 38 0.04 -8.95 -3.83
CA THR A 38 -0.46 -9.27 -5.17
C THR A 38 0.21 -10.53 -5.72
N ASP A 39 -0.42 -11.19 -6.69
CA ASP A 39 0.12 -12.36 -7.37
C ASP A 39 1.52 -12.11 -7.94
N ASN A 40 1.75 -10.94 -8.53
CA ASN A 40 3.06 -10.57 -9.06
C ASN A 40 4.15 -10.57 -7.96
N VAL A 41 3.84 -10.13 -6.76
CA VAL A 41 4.80 -10.16 -5.63
C VAL A 41 5.05 -11.58 -5.17
N PHE A 42 4.03 -12.42 -5.18
CA PHE A 42 4.13 -13.79 -4.66
C PHE A 42 4.82 -14.75 -5.63
N TYR A 43 4.60 -14.59 -6.95
CA TYR A 43 5.03 -15.58 -7.95
C TYR A 43 6.19 -15.13 -8.85
N THR A 44 6.58 -13.84 -8.86
CA THR A 44 7.50 -13.33 -9.88
C THR A 44 8.90 -13.08 -9.31
N ASP A 45 9.88 -13.84 -9.78
CA ASP A 45 11.29 -13.54 -9.57
C ASP A 45 11.73 -12.36 -10.43
N THR A 46 12.58 -11.49 -9.90
CA THR A 46 13.04 -10.30 -10.58
C THR A 46 14.53 -10.10 -10.39
N ARG A 47 15.11 -9.12 -11.09
CA ARG A 47 16.50 -8.69 -10.85
C ARG A 47 16.76 -8.15 -9.44
N PHE A 48 15.72 -7.88 -8.66
CA PHE A 48 15.83 -7.38 -7.28
C PHE A 48 15.83 -8.49 -6.24
N GLY A 49 15.56 -9.74 -6.64
CA GLY A 49 15.55 -10.92 -5.79
C GLY A 49 14.48 -11.93 -6.19
N LYS A 50 14.52 -13.08 -5.52
CA LYS A 50 13.51 -14.11 -5.68
C LYS A 50 12.28 -13.78 -4.86
N SER A 51 11.11 -14.05 -5.41
CA SER A 51 9.82 -13.85 -4.73
C SER A 51 9.75 -14.62 -3.42
N LYS A 52 10.20 -15.87 -3.42
CA LYS A 52 10.21 -16.72 -2.24
C LYS A 52 11.00 -16.10 -1.07
N ASP A 53 12.21 -15.62 -1.32
CA ASP A 53 13.07 -15.02 -0.29
C ASP A 53 12.42 -13.75 0.30
N PHE A 54 11.81 -12.94 -0.55
CA PHE A 54 11.09 -11.74 -0.13
C PHE A 54 9.86 -12.08 0.73
N ILE A 55 9.07 -13.07 0.32
CA ILE A 55 7.89 -13.52 1.08
C ILE A 55 8.30 -14.08 2.44
N GLU A 56 9.35 -14.94 2.49
CA GLU A 56 9.87 -15.46 3.75
C GLU A 56 10.32 -14.33 4.70
N GLU A 57 10.98 -13.29 4.17
CA GLU A 57 11.38 -12.12 4.97
C GLU A 57 10.17 -11.33 5.50
N VAL A 58 9.14 -11.10 4.68
CA VAL A 58 7.89 -10.47 5.10
C VAL A 58 7.21 -11.27 6.20
N GLU A 59 7.09 -12.58 6.03
CA GLU A 59 6.47 -13.48 7.02
C GLU A 59 7.26 -13.52 8.33
N ASN A 60 8.60 -13.53 8.27
CA ASN A 60 9.46 -13.49 9.45
C ASN A 60 9.32 -12.18 10.23
N ILE A 61 9.25 -11.03 9.53
CA ILE A 61 9.05 -9.72 10.17
C ILE A 61 7.68 -9.62 10.82
N THR A 62 6.65 -10.07 10.11
CA THR A 62 5.26 -9.90 10.57
C THR A 62 4.79 -11.02 11.49
N GLU A 63 5.54 -12.14 11.55
CA GLU A 63 5.17 -13.38 12.26
C GLU A 63 3.83 -13.94 11.78
N ARG A 64 3.51 -13.70 10.52
CA ARG A 64 2.25 -14.11 9.88
C ARG A 64 2.47 -14.55 8.44
N LYS A 65 1.66 -15.50 8.01
CA LYS A 65 1.58 -15.88 6.60
C LYS A 65 0.97 -14.75 5.77
N VAL A 66 1.48 -14.56 4.55
CA VAL A 66 0.93 -13.56 3.63
C VAL A 66 -0.45 -13.99 3.13
N VAL A 67 -1.36 -13.04 3.06
CA VAL A 67 -2.66 -13.18 2.37
C VAL A 67 -2.43 -12.91 0.89
N LYS A 68 -2.70 -13.88 0.03
CA LYS A 68 -2.35 -13.83 -1.39
C LYS A 68 -3.52 -14.10 -2.35
N THR A 69 -4.60 -14.71 -1.85
CA THR A 69 -5.77 -15.04 -2.67
C THR A 69 -6.99 -14.20 -2.29
N ILE A 70 -7.93 -14.08 -3.23
CA ILE A 70 -9.22 -13.43 -2.98
C ILE A 70 -9.98 -14.14 -1.85
N VAL A 71 -9.91 -15.46 -1.80
CA VAL A 71 -10.59 -16.27 -0.78
C VAL A 71 -10.05 -15.97 0.63
N GLU A 72 -8.71 -15.86 0.76
CA GLU A 72 -8.08 -15.48 2.04
C GLU A 72 -8.39 -14.01 2.41
N ALA A 73 -8.61 -13.14 1.43
CA ALA A 73 -8.91 -11.72 1.62
C ALA A 73 -10.38 -11.45 1.98
N GLU A 74 -11.31 -12.29 1.57
CA GLU A 74 -12.75 -12.10 1.75
C GLU A 74 -13.16 -11.87 3.23
N PRO A 75 -12.61 -12.58 4.23
CA PRO A 75 -12.98 -12.38 5.63
C PRO A 75 -12.64 -11.02 6.23
N PHE A 76 -11.78 -10.21 5.58
CA PHE A 76 -11.35 -8.91 6.11
C PHE A 76 -12.50 -7.93 6.31
N GLY A 77 -13.50 -7.96 5.42
CA GLY A 77 -14.69 -7.13 5.54
C GLY A 77 -15.59 -7.56 6.72
N PRO A 78 -16.23 -8.74 6.65
CA PRO A 78 -17.22 -9.16 7.64
C PRO A 78 -16.64 -9.36 9.04
N LYS A 79 -15.37 -9.77 9.18
CA LYS A 79 -14.72 -10.01 10.47
C LYS A 79 -13.96 -8.81 11.03
N ASN A 80 -13.89 -7.68 10.31
CA ASN A 80 -13.18 -6.48 10.75
C ASN A 80 -11.74 -6.74 11.23
N LEU A 81 -10.98 -7.54 10.50
CA LEU A 81 -9.66 -8.05 10.91
C LEU A 81 -8.59 -6.97 11.07
N ILE A 82 -8.77 -5.82 10.42
CA ILE A 82 -7.82 -4.69 10.44
C ILE A 82 -8.54 -3.37 10.72
N ASP A 83 -7.82 -2.44 11.32
CA ASP A 83 -8.30 -1.08 11.62
C ASP A 83 -8.03 -0.13 10.45
N ILE A 84 -6.89 -0.31 9.78
CA ILE A 84 -6.46 0.45 8.60
C ILE A 84 -5.81 -0.49 7.59
N LEU A 85 -5.99 -0.20 6.30
CA LEU A 85 -5.25 -0.82 5.21
C LEU A 85 -4.19 0.15 4.68
N ILE A 86 -2.93 -0.25 4.72
CA ILE A 86 -1.82 0.46 4.05
C ILE A 86 -1.50 -0.29 2.76
N ILE A 87 -1.46 0.39 1.62
CA ILE A 87 -1.03 -0.19 0.34
C ILE A 87 0.29 0.47 -0.04
N ALA A 88 1.40 -0.18 0.28
CA ALA A 88 2.75 0.37 0.08
C ALA A 88 3.77 -0.74 -0.27
N PRO A 89 4.46 -0.63 -1.40
CA PRO A 89 4.30 0.37 -2.44
C PRO A 89 3.03 0.11 -3.25
N CYS A 90 2.33 1.16 -3.69
CA CYS A 90 1.18 1.05 -4.59
C CYS A 90 1.60 1.37 -6.03
N THR A 91 1.58 0.37 -6.90
CA THR A 91 1.85 0.54 -8.34
C THR A 91 0.71 1.26 -9.05
N GLY A 92 1.00 1.88 -10.20
CA GLY A 92 -0.02 2.47 -11.07
C GLY A 92 -1.14 1.50 -11.46
N ASN A 93 -0.81 0.22 -11.67
CA ASN A 93 -1.80 -0.83 -11.94
C ASN A 93 -2.78 -1.03 -10.76
N THR A 94 -2.27 -1.12 -9.54
CA THR A 94 -3.13 -1.27 -8.34
C THR A 94 -3.93 -0.01 -8.07
N LEU A 95 -3.32 1.17 -8.24
CA LEU A 95 -3.97 2.47 -8.14
C LEU A 95 -5.17 2.55 -9.11
N SER A 96 -4.92 2.20 -10.37
CA SER A 96 -5.95 2.15 -11.42
C SER A 96 -7.09 1.20 -11.09
N LYS A 97 -6.78 0.01 -10.59
CA LYS A 97 -7.81 -0.98 -10.20
C LYS A 97 -8.71 -0.46 -9.08
N ILE A 98 -8.13 0.13 -8.03
CA ILE A 98 -8.88 0.69 -6.91
C ILE A 98 -9.76 1.85 -7.40
N ALA A 99 -9.21 2.76 -8.21
CA ALA A 99 -9.92 3.92 -8.75
C ALA A 99 -11.12 3.55 -9.64
N ASN A 100 -11.08 2.37 -10.27
CA ASN A 100 -12.13 1.89 -11.18
C ASN A 100 -12.90 0.69 -10.62
N ALA A 101 -12.82 0.43 -9.31
CA ALA A 101 -13.53 -0.63 -8.60
C ALA A 101 -13.26 -2.06 -9.13
N ILE A 102 -12.08 -2.31 -9.71
CA ILE A 102 -11.66 -3.63 -10.18
C ILE A 102 -11.15 -4.43 -8.99
N THR A 103 -11.74 -5.59 -8.75
CA THR A 103 -11.44 -6.45 -7.61
C THR A 103 -11.10 -7.86 -8.09
N ASP A 104 -9.84 -8.08 -8.43
CA ASP A 104 -9.36 -9.29 -9.09
C ASP A 104 -8.17 -9.97 -8.38
N ASN A 105 -7.77 -9.46 -7.21
CA ASN A 105 -6.70 -10.03 -6.38
C ASN A 105 -6.91 -9.71 -4.90
N ALA A 106 -6.08 -10.29 -4.02
CA ALA A 106 -6.20 -10.13 -2.57
C ALA A 106 -6.15 -8.66 -2.13
N VAL A 107 -5.24 -7.86 -2.69
CA VAL A 107 -5.06 -6.45 -2.30
C VAL A 107 -6.30 -5.61 -2.63
N THR A 108 -6.82 -5.75 -3.85
CA THR A 108 -8.02 -5.01 -4.29
C THR A 108 -9.30 -5.51 -3.59
N MET A 109 -9.36 -6.79 -3.21
CA MET A 109 -10.45 -7.33 -2.40
C MET A 109 -10.48 -6.73 -1.00
N VAL A 110 -9.32 -6.67 -0.31
CA VAL A 110 -9.25 -6.05 1.03
C VAL A 110 -9.54 -4.55 0.93
N ALA A 111 -9.02 -3.83 -0.07
CA ALA A 111 -9.29 -2.41 -0.27
C ALA A 111 -10.79 -2.14 -0.44
N LYS A 112 -11.47 -2.88 -1.33
CA LYS A 112 -12.92 -2.80 -1.52
C LYS A 112 -13.69 -3.04 -0.22
N SER A 113 -13.35 -4.12 0.49
CA SER A 113 -14.03 -4.49 1.73
C SER A 113 -13.86 -3.44 2.81
N HIS A 114 -12.67 -2.85 2.91
CA HIS A 114 -12.32 -1.82 3.88
C HIS A 114 -13.06 -0.51 3.61
N LEU A 115 -13.03 -0.02 2.36
CA LEU A 115 -13.76 1.17 1.93
C LEU A 115 -15.27 1.04 2.10
N ARG A 116 -15.84 -0.14 1.76
CA ARG A 116 -17.27 -0.43 1.97
C ARG A 116 -17.67 -0.31 3.45
N SER A 117 -16.75 -0.62 4.36
CA SER A 117 -16.96 -0.50 5.81
C SER A 117 -16.64 0.89 6.36
N ASN A 118 -16.45 1.90 5.49
CA ASN A 118 -16.07 3.26 5.83
C ASN A 118 -14.78 3.38 6.65
N LYS A 119 -13.84 2.46 6.47
CA LYS A 119 -12.55 2.46 7.14
C LYS A 119 -11.44 3.05 6.25
N PRO A 120 -10.36 3.59 6.85
CA PRO A 120 -9.31 4.28 6.11
C PRO A 120 -8.43 3.34 5.31
N VAL A 121 -8.14 3.74 4.06
CA VAL A 121 -7.13 3.14 3.20
C VAL A 121 -6.03 4.17 2.97
N LEU A 122 -4.81 3.85 3.35
CA LEU A 122 -3.62 4.68 3.18
C LEU A 122 -2.79 4.17 2.01
N ILE A 123 -2.57 5.01 1.01
CA ILE A 123 -1.85 4.66 -0.22
C ILE A 123 -0.46 5.28 -0.22
N GLY A 124 0.57 4.45 -0.37
CA GLY A 124 1.94 4.88 -0.65
C GLY A 124 2.24 4.69 -2.14
N VAL A 125 2.22 5.79 -2.88
CA VAL A 125 2.42 5.78 -4.34
C VAL A 125 3.85 5.36 -4.69
N SER A 126 3.99 4.48 -5.67
CA SER A 126 5.26 4.17 -6.31
C SER A 126 4.98 3.73 -7.75
N SER A 127 4.98 4.69 -8.67
CA SER A 127 4.67 4.46 -10.07
C SER A 127 5.46 5.40 -10.97
N ASN A 128 6.02 4.84 -12.03
CA ASN A 128 6.72 5.59 -13.09
C ASN A 128 5.77 6.23 -14.11
N ASP A 129 4.47 6.04 -13.97
CA ASP A 129 3.40 6.55 -14.84
C ASP A 129 2.34 7.36 -14.05
N ALA A 130 2.64 7.78 -12.83
CA ALA A 130 1.67 8.45 -11.99
C ALA A 130 1.26 9.84 -12.49
N LEU A 131 2.15 10.55 -13.20
CA LEU A 131 1.88 11.82 -13.88
C LEU A 131 1.51 11.64 -15.36
N GLY A 132 1.57 10.41 -15.88
CA GLY A 132 1.06 10.05 -17.20
C GLY A 132 -0.43 9.69 -17.14
N LYS A 133 -0.83 8.59 -17.78
CA LYS A 133 -2.24 8.15 -17.81
C LYS A 133 -2.83 7.84 -16.43
N ASN A 134 -2.00 7.44 -15.47
CA ASN A 134 -2.44 7.19 -14.09
C ASN A 134 -2.74 8.47 -13.27
N SER A 135 -2.43 9.66 -13.76
CA SER A 135 -2.81 10.91 -13.10
C SER A 135 -4.32 11.06 -12.92
N GLU A 136 -5.11 10.56 -13.87
CA GLU A 136 -6.56 10.49 -13.76
C GLU A 136 -7.02 9.61 -12.58
N ASN A 137 -6.41 8.45 -12.43
CA ASN A 137 -6.72 7.52 -11.33
C ASN A 137 -6.28 8.08 -9.97
N LEU A 138 -5.13 8.73 -9.93
CA LEU A 138 -4.63 9.43 -8.74
C LEU A 138 -5.60 10.54 -8.32
N GLY A 139 -6.06 11.37 -9.26
CA GLY A 139 -7.03 12.42 -9.00
C GLY A 139 -8.37 11.89 -8.48
N LYS A 140 -8.88 10.80 -9.04
CA LYS A 140 -10.08 10.11 -8.53
C LYS A 140 -9.91 9.68 -7.08
N LEU A 141 -8.75 9.10 -6.72
CA LEU A 141 -8.50 8.58 -5.37
C LEU A 141 -8.18 9.66 -4.35
N ILE A 142 -7.51 10.74 -4.73
CA ILE A 142 -7.28 11.91 -3.85
C ILE A 142 -8.62 12.50 -3.39
N ASN A 143 -9.65 12.44 -4.24
CA ASN A 143 -10.98 12.95 -3.93
C ASN A 143 -11.93 11.88 -3.37
N ALA A 144 -11.47 10.65 -3.16
CA ALA A 144 -12.30 9.56 -2.67
C ALA A 144 -12.41 9.57 -1.14
N LYS A 145 -13.62 9.31 -0.64
CA LYS A 145 -13.86 9.21 0.81
C LYS A 145 -13.05 8.05 1.42
N ASN A 146 -12.45 8.31 2.58
CA ASN A 146 -11.63 7.33 3.33
C ASN A 146 -10.37 6.82 2.62
N VAL A 147 -9.96 7.47 1.55
CA VAL A 147 -8.66 7.23 0.90
C VAL A 147 -7.72 8.36 1.28
N PHE A 148 -6.54 8.00 1.77
CA PHE A 148 -5.48 8.91 2.20
C PHE A 148 -4.17 8.50 1.56
N PHE A 149 -3.23 9.42 1.52
CA PHE A 149 -1.94 9.18 0.90
C PHE A 149 -0.79 9.44 1.87
N ILE A 150 0.23 8.56 1.81
CA ILE A 150 1.55 8.92 2.33
C ILE A 150 2.06 10.02 1.40
N PRO A 151 2.49 11.19 1.93
CA PRO A 151 2.98 12.29 1.09
C PRO A 151 3.99 11.83 0.04
N PHE A 152 3.88 12.37 -1.17
CA PHE A 152 4.64 11.90 -2.33
C PHE A 152 5.10 13.05 -3.23
N GLY A 153 6.11 12.80 -4.05
CA GLY A 153 6.65 13.75 -5.00
C GLY A 153 7.42 13.06 -6.12
N GLN A 154 8.09 13.85 -6.96
CA GLN A 154 8.97 13.35 -8.02
C GLN A 154 10.37 13.14 -7.45
N ASP A 155 10.87 11.88 -7.47
CA ASP A 155 12.21 11.52 -7.01
C ASP A 155 13.32 11.76 -8.06
N ASP A 156 12.94 11.78 -9.32
CA ASP A 156 13.88 11.97 -10.46
C ASP A 156 13.13 12.60 -11.64
N PHE A 157 12.84 13.89 -11.55
CA PHE A 157 12.03 14.61 -12.56
C PHE A 157 12.77 14.78 -13.90
N ILE A 158 14.10 14.58 -13.95
CA ILE A 158 14.88 14.66 -15.18
C ILE A 158 14.78 13.36 -15.98
N ASN A 159 15.10 12.22 -15.33
CA ASN A 159 15.15 10.93 -16.02
C ASN A 159 13.81 10.19 -16.01
N LYS A 160 12.91 10.51 -15.06
CA LYS A 160 11.60 9.89 -14.88
C LYS A 160 10.50 10.94 -14.67
N PRO A 161 10.21 11.77 -15.68
CA PRO A 161 9.35 12.95 -15.52
C PRO A 161 7.91 12.61 -15.11
N ASN A 162 7.46 11.38 -15.30
CA ASN A 162 6.11 10.92 -14.93
C ASN A 162 6.07 10.10 -13.63
N SER A 163 7.22 9.91 -12.96
CA SER A 163 7.30 9.11 -11.74
C SER A 163 6.88 9.88 -10.51
N LEU A 164 6.10 9.23 -9.65
CA LEU A 164 5.84 9.69 -8.28
C LEU A 164 6.19 8.58 -7.28
N ILE A 165 6.75 8.99 -6.16
CA ILE A 165 7.08 8.10 -5.05
C ILE A 165 6.69 8.74 -3.72
N SER A 166 6.19 7.94 -2.79
CA SER A 166 5.91 8.38 -1.42
C SER A 166 7.17 8.38 -0.55
N ASP A 167 7.22 9.30 0.42
CA ASP A 167 8.23 9.27 1.47
C ASP A 167 7.84 8.27 2.56
N TRP A 168 8.48 7.12 2.53
CA TRP A 168 8.20 6.00 3.44
C TRP A 168 8.43 6.32 4.91
N ASN A 169 9.25 7.35 5.23
CA ASN A 169 9.48 7.79 6.60
C ASN A 169 8.23 8.45 7.21
N LEU A 170 7.31 8.92 6.37
CA LEU A 170 6.06 9.53 6.79
C LEU A 170 4.92 8.52 7.00
N THR A 171 5.16 7.22 6.79
CA THR A 171 4.11 6.19 6.83
C THR A 171 3.33 6.19 8.14
N GLU A 172 4.02 6.18 9.28
CA GLU A 172 3.35 6.15 10.59
C GLU A 172 2.57 7.44 10.86
N LYS A 173 3.16 8.59 10.54
CA LYS A 173 2.49 9.88 10.72
C LYS A 173 1.25 9.98 9.83
N ALA A 174 1.35 9.54 8.58
CA ALA A 174 0.21 9.50 7.66
C ALA A 174 -0.88 8.53 8.14
N MET A 175 -0.49 7.38 8.68
CA MET A 175 -1.40 6.41 9.28
C MET A 175 -2.17 7.01 10.47
N ALA A 176 -1.48 7.75 11.35
CA ALA A 176 -2.10 8.39 12.51
C ALA A 176 -3.09 9.52 12.12
N GLU A 177 -2.83 10.24 11.03
CA GLU A 177 -3.77 11.23 10.52
C GLU A 177 -4.96 10.58 9.79
N ALA A 178 -4.72 9.50 9.03
CA ALA A 178 -5.76 8.74 8.37
C ALA A 178 -6.76 8.11 9.37
N ASP A 179 -6.30 7.66 10.54
CA ASP A 179 -7.15 7.18 11.65
C ASP A 179 -8.13 8.25 12.14
N LYS A 180 -7.75 9.52 12.04
CA LYS A 180 -8.58 10.69 12.37
C LYS A 180 -9.46 11.16 11.21
N GLY A 181 -9.43 10.47 10.08
CA GLY A 181 -10.11 10.88 8.85
C GLY A 181 -9.48 12.08 8.16
N LYS A 182 -8.18 12.33 8.36
CA LYS A 182 -7.46 13.49 7.82
C LYS A 182 -6.31 13.06 6.91
N GLN A 183 -6.11 13.82 5.82
CA GLN A 183 -4.92 13.70 4.98
C GLN A 183 -3.74 14.42 5.65
N LEU A 184 -2.61 13.72 5.81
CA LEU A 184 -1.37 14.35 6.25
C LEU A 184 -0.91 15.39 5.22
N GLN A 185 -0.65 16.61 5.68
CA GLN A 185 -0.20 17.71 4.83
C GLN A 185 1.27 18.07 5.09
N PRO A 186 2.00 18.61 4.10
CA PRO A 186 1.57 18.70 2.69
C PRO A 186 1.49 17.32 2.01
N ILE A 187 0.49 17.12 1.14
CA ILE A 187 0.36 15.87 0.38
C ILE A 187 1.44 15.77 -0.70
N PHE A 188 1.80 16.89 -1.34
CA PHE A 188 2.89 16.99 -2.30
C PHE A 188 4.15 17.48 -1.60
N ILE A 189 5.23 16.72 -1.76
CA ILE A 189 6.55 17.04 -1.22
C ILE A 189 7.58 17.20 -2.34
N SER A 190 8.67 17.92 -2.07
CA SER A 190 9.88 17.96 -2.90
C SER A 190 10.95 17.04 -2.32
N TYR A 191 11.69 16.39 -3.20
CA TYR A 191 12.88 15.60 -2.86
C TYR A 191 14.15 16.39 -3.07
#